data_2d0d16c70b31a3ea5ae3c034c083790d
#
_entry.id   2d0d16c70b31a3ea5ae3c034c083790d
#
_cell.length_a   1.000
_cell.length_b   1.000
_cell.length_c   1.000
_cell.angle_alpha   90.00
_cell.angle_beta   90.00
_cell.angle_gamma   90.00
#
_symmetry.space_group_name_H-M   'P 1'
#
loop_
_entity.id
_entity.type
_entity.pdbx_description
1 polymer ?
#
loop_
_entity_poly.entity_id
_entity_poly.type
_entity_poly.pdbx_seq_one_letter_code
_entity_poly.pdbx_strand_id
1 'polypeptide(L)'
;KEESLQDIPLSVSAVTGKAMRETMVSNMEDAQQGMANVNFAVRLGSAVPTIRGVGFSILNNGTTANVAMHVNGVYIGRPMAVASSFFDVDRLEVVRGPQGTLYGRNATGGAVNIVTNRPTEELSGYIDTSFGNYSSATVEAALSGPIVKDKILARFALRTARHDGWATNIATGNDTDAQDLQSFRSTVRFLPSDDW
;
A
#
# COMPACT_ATOMS: atom_id res chain seq x y z
N LYS A 1 11.96 -8.80 12.74
CA LYS A 1 11.47 -9.44 13.97
C LYS A 1 9.97 -9.31 14.01
N GLU A 2 9.25 -10.41 14.14
CA GLU A 2 7.81 -10.40 14.41
C GLU A 2 7.67 -10.23 15.93
N GLU A 3 7.16 -9.08 16.36
CA GLU A 3 6.92 -8.76 17.76
C GLU A 3 5.44 -8.41 17.93
N SER A 4 4.85 -8.75 19.08
CA SER A 4 3.49 -8.35 19.39
C SER A 4 3.39 -6.83 19.50
N LEU A 5 2.34 -6.23 18.91
CA LEU A 5 2.10 -4.79 18.99
C LEU A 5 1.98 -4.26 20.42
N GLN A 6 1.67 -5.14 21.38
CA GLN A 6 1.55 -4.79 22.80
C GLN A 6 2.90 -4.70 23.52
N ASP A 7 3.93 -5.33 22.98
CA ASP A 7 5.27 -5.40 23.60
C ASP A 7 6.22 -4.31 23.07
N ILE A 8 5.77 -3.55 22.05
CA ILE A 8 6.57 -2.50 21.43
C ILE A 8 6.27 -1.15 22.12
N PRO A 9 7.25 -0.42 22.66
CA PRO A 9 7.06 0.88 23.30
C PRO A 9 6.80 2.01 22.30
N LEU A 10 6.12 1.71 21.20
CA LEU A 10 5.80 2.62 20.10
C LEU A 10 4.29 2.66 19.86
N SER A 11 3.77 3.83 19.49
CA SER A 11 2.37 3.96 19.05
C SER A 11 2.21 3.43 17.63
N VAL A 12 1.99 2.12 17.52
CA VAL A 12 1.79 1.44 16.24
C VAL A 12 0.31 1.12 16.04
N SER A 13 -0.18 1.32 14.82
CA SER A 13 -1.46 0.79 14.35
C SER A 13 -1.21 -0.09 13.15
N ALA A 14 -1.89 -1.23 13.09
CA ALA A 14 -1.86 -2.09 11.93
C ALA A 14 -3.30 -2.44 11.52
N VAL A 15 -3.54 -2.44 10.21
CA VAL A 15 -4.78 -2.97 9.60
C VAL A 15 -4.39 -4.12 8.68
N THR A 16 -4.98 -5.28 8.92
CA THR A 16 -4.67 -6.48 8.14
C THR A 16 -5.38 -6.45 6.78
N GLY A 17 -4.81 -7.10 5.76
CA GLY A 17 -5.42 -7.23 4.44
C GLY A 17 -6.79 -7.91 4.50
N LYS A 18 -6.99 -8.85 5.43
CA LYS A 18 -8.31 -9.47 5.67
C LYS A 18 -9.32 -8.41 6.13
N ALA A 19 -9.00 -7.61 7.15
CA ALA A 19 -9.87 -6.54 7.61
C ALA A 19 -10.15 -5.50 6.52
N MET A 20 -9.15 -5.16 5.72
CA MET A 20 -9.31 -4.24 4.59
C MET A 20 -10.31 -4.78 3.55
N ARG A 21 -10.23 -6.05 3.18
CA ARG A 21 -11.21 -6.67 2.27
C ARG A 21 -12.62 -6.72 2.85
N GLU A 22 -12.76 -7.09 4.13
CA GLU A 22 -14.05 -7.13 4.82
C GLU A 22 -14.73 -5.75 4.93
N THR A 23 -13.94 -4.68 4.99
CA THR A 23 -14.42 -3.29 5.07
C THR A 23 -14.38 -2.56 3.72
N MET A 24 -14.15 -3.27 2.62
CA MET A 24 -14.07 -2.71 1.25
C MET A 24 -13.03 -1.60 1.09
N VAL A 25 -11.96 -1.65 1.86
CA VAL A 25 -10.82 -0.73 1.70
C VAL A 25 -10.07 -1.11 0.44
N SER A 26 -10.23 -0.33 -0.61
CA SER A 26 -9.67 -0.59 -1.94
C SER A 26 -8.44 0.26 -2.27
N ASN A 27 -8.21 1.30 -1.50
CA ASN A 27 -7.11 2.22 -1.69
C ASN A 27 -6.56 2.73 -0.35
N MET A 28 -5.49 3.50 -0.41
CA MET A 28 -4.84 4.02 0.79
C MET A 28 -5.70 5.06 1.53
N GLU A 29 -6.54 5.81 0.81
CA GLU A 29 -7.42 6.81 1.42
C GLU A 29 -8.51 6.13 2.26
N ASP A 30 -9.05 5.01 1.79
CA ASP A 30 -10.04 4.24 2.56
C ASP A 30 -9.44 3.66 3.84
N ALA A 31 -8.16 3.24 3.80
CA ALA A 31 -7.46 2.63 4.93
C ALA A 31 -7.37 3.56 6.15
N GLN A 32 -7.46 4.88 5.97
CA GLN A 32 -7.45 5.84 7.08
C GLN A 32 -8.65 5.69 8.02
N GLN A 33 -9.80 5.18 7.54
CA GLN A 33 -11.02 5.05 8.34
C GLN A 33 -10.83 4.18 9.59
N GLY A 34 -9.89 3.24 9.55
CA GLY A 34 -9.52 2.40 10.70
C GLY A 34 -8.40 2.95 11.58
N MET A 35 -7.89 4.17 11.31
CA MET A 35 -6.67 4.68 11.95
C MET A 35 -6.87 6.07 12.54
N ALA A 36 -6.90 6.19 13.86
CA ALA A 36 -7.00 7.49 14.52
C ALA A 36 -5.78 8.38 14.24
N ASN A 37 -6.02 9.68 13.95
CA ASN A 37 -4.99 10.68 13.70
C ASN A 37 -4.04 10.38 12.52
N VAL A 38 -4.49 9.59 11.56
CA VAL A 38 -3.81 9.31 10.30
C VAL A 38 -4.72 9.77 9.17
N ASN A 39 -4.18 10.52 8.23
CA ASN A 39 -4.86 10.90 7.01
C ASN A 39 -3.98 10.51 5.82
N PHE A 40 -4.58 9.86 4.85
CA PHE A 40 -3.97 9.57 3.56
C PHE A 40 -4.76 10.35 2.50
N ALA A 41 -4.12 11.31 1.87
CA ALA A 41 -4.64 11.97 0.70
C ALA A 41 -3.85 11.52 -0.53
N VAL A 42 -4.54 11.32 -1.65
CA VAL A 42 -3.88 11.15 -2.95
C VAL A 42 -4.08 12.44 -3.73
N ARG A 43 -2.99 13.09 -4.06
CA ARG A 43 -2.99 14.33 -4.86
C ARG A 43 -2.09 14.16 -6.08
N LEU A 44 -2.66 14.39 -7.25
CA LEU A 44 -1.93 14.23 -8.52
C LEU A 44 -1.23 12.86 -8.63
N GLY A 45 -1.93 11.78 -8.20
CA GLY A 45 -1.41 10.43 -8.20
C GLY A 45 -0.38 10.11 -7.11
N SER A 46 -0.08 11.07 -6.22
CA SER A 46 0.92 10.90 -5.16
C SER A 46 0.26 10.69 -3.80
N ALA A 47 0.70 9.68 -3.06
CA ALA A 47 0.28 9.46 -1.68
C ALA A 47 0.88 10.53 -0.76
N VAL A 48 0.02 11.23 -0.02
CA VAL A 48 0.38 12.30 0.91
C VAL A 48 -0.09 11.93 2.32
N PRO A 49 0.71 11.16 3.07
CA PRO A 49 0.36 10.79 4.43
C PRO A 49 0.54 11.97 5.39
N THR A 50 -0.38 12.07 6.34
CA THR A 50 -0.30 13.00 7.47
C THR A 50 -0.60 12.25 8.75
N ILE A 51 0.28 12.36 9.75
CA ILE A 51 0.15 11.72 11.06
C ILE A 51 0.15 12.79 12.13
N ARG A 52 -0.92 12.88 12.94
CA ARG A 52 -1.08 13.90 14.00
C ARG A 52 -0.86 15.33 13.49
N GLY A 53 -1.31 15.64 12.27
CA GLY A 53 -1.12 16.94 11.63
C GLY A 53 0.27 17.15 11.02
N VAL A 54 1.23 16.26 11.25
CA VAL A 54 2.56 16.32 10.62
C VAL A 54 2.52 15.54 9.31
N GLY A 55 2.76 16.21 8.21
CA GLY A 55 2.69 15.61 6.88
C GLY A 55 3.37 16.47 5.85
N PHE A 56 3.10 16.17 4.60
CA PHE A 56 3.64 16.86 3.45
C PHE A 56 2.66 17.96 3.02
N SER A 57 3.08 19.20 2.99
CA SER A 57 2.18 20.31 2.66
C SER A 57 2.27 20.80 1.20
N ILE A 58 3.33 20.45 0.48
CA ILE A 58 3.58 20.95 -0.87
C ILE A 58 4.10 19.81 -1.75
N LEU A 59 3.34 19.49 -2.82
CA LEU A 59 3.78 18.58 -3.88
C LEU A 59 4.78 19.31 -4.79
N ASN A 60 6.04 19.32 -4.39
CA ASN A 60 7.12 19.90 -5.16
C ASN A 60 8.23 18.85 -5.31
N ASN A 61 8.80 18.72 -6.49
CA ASN A 61 9.84 17.72 -6.80
C ASN A 61 11.12 17.82 -5.94
N GLY A 62 11.27 18.89 -5.17
CA GLY A 62 12.41 19.12 -4.28
C GLY A 62 12.10 18.99 -2.78
N THR A 63 10.85 18.73 -2.39
CA THR A 63 10.49 18.65 -0.97
C THR A 63 10.53 17.22 -0.46
N THR A 64 11.03 17.04 0.77
CA THR A 64 11.10 15.77 1.45
C THR A 64 9.84 15.54 2.31
N ALA A 65 9.28 14.33 2.25
CA ALA A 65 8.16 13.98 3.11
C ALA A 65 8.58 13.97 4.59
N ASN A 66 7.66 14.34 5.48
CA ASN A 66 7.86 14.25 6.93
C ASN A 66 7.37 12.91 7.50
N VAL A 67 6.68 12.12 6.70
CA VAL A 67 6.27 10.75 7.00
C VAL A 67 6.96 9.82 6.01
N ALA A 68 7.76 8.91 6.53
CA ALA A 68 8.50 7.95 5.71
C ALA A 68 7.56 6.86 5.19
N MET A 69 7.63 6.58 3.89
CA MET A 69 6.84 5.54 3.24
C MET A 69 7.73 4.35 2.88
N HIS A 70 7.27 3.16 3.24
CA HIS A 70 7.99 1.90 2.97
C HIS A 70 7.06 0.90 2.31
N VAL A 71 7.63 0.05 1.48
CA VAL A 71 7.00 -1.17 0.96
C VAL A 71 7.91 -2.33 1.31
N ASN A 72 7.41 -3.27 2.11
CA ASN A 72 8.19 -4.40 2.64
C ASN A 72 9.49 -3.96 3.35
N GLY A 73 9.44 -2.85 4.08
CA GLY A 73 10.59 -2.28 4.78
C GLY A 73 11.56 -1.48 3.90
N VAL A 74 11.35 -1.42 2.59
CA VAL A 74 12.17 -0.63 1.66
C VAL A 74 11.60 0.78 1.57
N TYR A 75 12.43 1.81 1.84
CA TYR A 75 12.03 3.20 1.73
C TYR A 75 11.71 3.59 0.29
N ILE A 76 10.54 4.19 0.10
CA ILE A 76 10.07 4.69 -1.20
C ILE A 76 10.12 6.21 -1.20
N GLY A 77 11.09 6.76 -1.89
CA GLY A 77 11.30 8.21 -1.97
C GLY A 77 10.32 8.97 -2.88
N ARG A 78 9.54 8.24 -3.68
CA ARG A 78 8.56 8.83 -4.61
C ARG A 78 7.14 8.46 -4.18
N PRO A 79 6.33 9.41 -3.67
CA PRO A 79 4.97 9.15 -3.19
C PRO A 79 4.02 8.54 -4.25
N MET A 80 4.24 8.84 -5.53
CA MET A 80 3.48 8.26 -6.64
C MET A 80 3.64 6.74 -6.73
N ALA A 81 4.86 6.23 -6.52
CA ALA A 81 5.13 4.79 -6.55
C ALA A 81 4.45 4.04 -5.39
N VAL A 82 4.17 4.73 -4.29
CA VAL A 82 3.49 4.13 -3.13
C VAL A 82 2.02 3.87 -3.42
N ALA A 83 1.33 4.85 -4.02
CA ALA A 83 -0.09 4.71 -4.35
C ALA A 83 -0.34 3.52 -5.30
N SER A 84 0.52 3.34 -6.31
CA SER A 84 0.44 2.21 -7.24
C SER A 84 0.82 0.87 -6.64
N SER A 85 1.49 0.85 -5.48
CA SER A 85 1.92 -0.37 -4.80
C SER A 85 0.88 -0.92 -3.80
N PHE A 86 -0.23 -0.20 -3.59
CA PHE A 86 -1.28 -0.59 -2.65
C PHE A 86 -2.23 -1.60 -3.27
N PHE A 87 -1.77 -2.82 -3.44
CA PHE A 87 -2.56 -3.99 -3.83
C PHE A 87 -1.88 -5.26 -3.32
N ASP A 88 -2.65 -6.32 -3.17
CA ASP A 88 -2.20 -7.59 -2.59
C ASP A 88 -1.48 -7.38 -1.25
N VAL A 89 -2.10 -6.57 -0.39
CA VAL A 89 -1.55 -6.14 0.89
C VAL A 89 -1.87 -7.18 1.96
N ASP A 90 -0.85 -7.62 2.71
CA ASP A 90 -1.00 -8.43 3.92
C ASP A 90 -1.43 -7.55 5.10
N ARG A 91 -0.76 -6.40 5.28
CA ARG A 91 -1.10 -5.41 6.30
C ARG A 91 -0.50 -4.04 5.99
N LEU A 92 -1.14 -3.02 6.52
CA LEU A 92 -0.65 -1.65 6.55
C LEU A 92 -0.27 -1.31 8.00
N GLU A 93 0.98 -0.95 8.21
CA GLU A 93 1.53 -0.56 9.51
C GLU A 93 1.77 0.95 9.54
N VAL A 94 1.32 1.61 10.60
CA VAL A 94 1.57 3.04 10.83
C VAL A 94 2.20 3.23 12.19
N VAL A 95 3.41 3.75 12.21
CA VAL A 95 4.15 4.11 13.41
C VAL A 95 4.09 5.61 13.58
N ARG A 96 3.58 6.07 14.73
CA ARG A 96 3.37 7.49 15.02
C ARG A 96 4.53 8.08 15.82
N GLY A 97 4.88 9.31 15.49
CA GLY A 97 5.95 10.07 16.15
C GLY A 97 7.31 9.86 15.50
N PRO A 98 8.35 10.58 15.95
CA PRO A 98 9.67 10.55 15.34
C PRO A 98 10.30 9.16 15.35
N GLN A 99 10.66 8.65 14.19
CA GLN A 99 11.20 7.29 14.00
C GLN A 99 12.50 7.27 13.20
N GLY A 100 13.28 8.36 13.26
CA GLY A 100 14.50 8.50 12.47
C GLY A 100 15.54 7.41 12.70
N THR A 101 15.60 6.82 13.89
CA THR A 101 16.54 5.74 14.24
C THR A 101 16.20 4.39 13.59
N LEU A 102 14.92 4.09 13.40
CA LEU A 102 14.46 2.81 12.85
C LEU A 102 14.13 2.90 11.37
N TYR A 103 13.50 3.99 10.95
CA TYR A 103 12.98 4.18 9.59
C TYR A 103 13.81 5.17 8.76
N GLY A 104 14.91 5.69 9.33
CA GLY A 104 15.83 6.57 8.64
C GLY A 104 15.30 8.00 8.44
N ARG A 105 15.76 8.65 7.37
CA ARG A 105 15.37 10.03 7.05
C ARG A 105 13.87 10.16 6.76
N ASN A 106 13.36 11.37 6.94
CA ASN A 106 11.97 11.74 6.60
C ASN A 106 10.89 11.08 7.48
N ALA A 107 11.25 10.60 8.68
CA ALA A 107 10.35 9.96 9.62
C ALA A 107 10.10 10.82 10.87
N THR A 108 10.00 12.15 10.72
CA THR A 108 9.76 13.08 11.84
C THR A 108 8.33 13.04 12.34
N GLY A 109 7.35 12.83 11.46
CA GLY A 109 5.94 12.64 11.81
C GLY A 109 5.59 11.19 12.11
N GLY A 110 6.38 10.26 11.59
CA GLY A 110 6.16 8.84 11.67
C GLY A 110 6.57 8.08 10.43
N ALA A 111 6.17 6.82 10.35
CA ALA A 111 6.41 5.97 9.19
C ALA A 111 5.17 5.14 8.85
N VAL A 112 5.01 4.87 7.58
CA VAL A 112 3.99 3.97 7.03
C VAL A 112 4.69 2.85 6.28
N ASN A 113 4.34 1.60 6.57
CA ASN A 113 4.88 0.44 5.89
C ASN A 113 3.75 -0.41 5.31
N ILE A 114 3.76 -0.57 4.00
CA ILE A 114 2.87 -1.48 3.27
C ILE A 114 3.58 -2.83 3.22
N VAL A 115 3.03 -3.83 3.87
CA VAL A 115 3.54 -5.20 3.80
C VAL A 115 2.66 -5.98 2.84
N THR A 116 3.26 -6.56 1.82
CA THR A 116 2.55 -7.33 0.81
C THR A 116 2.52 -8.81 1.16
N ASN A 117 1.53 -9.54 0.63
CA ASN A 117 1.44 -10.97 0.86
C ASN A 117 2.69 -11.70 0.34
N ARG A 118 3.13 -12.68 1.11
CA ARG A 118 4.26 -13.56 0.75
C ARG A 118 3.79 -14.78 -0.03
N PRO A 119 4.67 -15.42 -0.80
CA PRO A 119 4.40 -16.74 -1.38
C PRO A 119 4.07 -17.77 -0.31
N THR A 120 3.10 -18.65 -0.61
CA THR A 120 2.58 -19.68 0.27
C THR A 120 3.09 -21.06 -0.12
N GLU A 121 3.13 -21.99 0.83
CA GLU A 121 3.54 -23.39 0.61
C GLU A 121 2.45 -24.20 -0.09
N GLU A 122 1.20 -23.77 0.07
CA GLU A 122 0.05 -24.38 -0.59
C GLU A 122 -0.45 -23.49 -1.71
N LEU A 123 -1.06 -24.10 -2.74
CA LEU A 123 -1.71 -23.38 -3.80
C LEU A 123 -2.87 -22.56 -3.24
N SER A 124 -2.82 -21.27 -3.40
CA SER A 124 -3.82 -20.34 -2.91
C SER A 124 -3.98 -19.16 -3.86
N GLY A 125 -5.14 -18.52 -3.82
CA GLY A 125 -5.38 -17.35 -4.65
C GLY A 125 -6.72 -16.72 -4.34
N TYR A 126 -6.94 -15.55 -4.93
CA TYR A 126 -8.22 -14.85 -4.89
C TYR A 126 -8.41 -14.01 -6.14
N ILE A 127 -9.65 -13.65 -6.39
CA ILE A 127 -10.06 -12.62 -7.36
C ILE A 127 -11.10 -11.77 -6.68
N ASP A 128 -10.81 -10.48 -6.55
CA ASP A 128 -11.72 -9.46 -6.04
C ASP A 128 -12.11 -8.53 -7.18
N THR A 129 -13.40 -8.23 -7.29
CA THR A 129 -13.92 -7.31 -8.31
C THR A 129 -14.86 -6.30 -7.67
N SER A 130 -14.72 -5.03 -8.04
CA SER A 130 -15.65 -3.99 -7.65
C SER A 130 -16.06 -3.13 -8.83
N PHE A 131 -17.32 -2.70 -8.82
CA PHE A 131 -17.90 -1.83 -9.83
C PHE A 131 -18.61 -0.67 -9.13
N GLY A 132 -18.55 0.50 -9.70
CA GLY A 132 -19.13 1.70 -9.12
C GLY A 132 -19.55 2.74 -10.14
N ASN A 133 -19.90 3.91 -9.66
CA ASN A 133 -20.24 5.06 -10.49
C ASN A 133 -19.07 5.50 -11.37
N TYR A 134 -19.35 6.31 -12.39
CA TYR A 134 -18.36 6.80 -13.36
C TYR A 134 -17.62 5.64 -14.07
N SER A 135 -18.36 4.60 -14.46
CA SER A 135 -17.81 3.40 -15.09
C SER A 135 -16.65 2.77 -14.29
N SER A 136 -16.63 3.00 -12.97
CA SER A 136 -15.56 2.49 -12.12
C SER A 136 -15.56 0.97 -12.12
N ALA A 137 -14.40 0.39 -12.41
CA ALA A 137 -14.16 -1.03 -12.38
C ALA A 137 -12.76 -1.31 -11.83
N THR A 138 -12.69 -2.10 -10.76
CA THR A 138 -11.43 -2.58 -10.21
C THR A 138 -11.44 -4.09 -10.18
N VAL A 139 -10.35 -4.70 -10.64
CA VAL A 139 -10.11 -6.13 -10.55
C VAL A 139 -8.75 -6.31 -9.88
N GLU A 140 -8.72 -7.09 -8.82
CA GLU A 140 -7.49 -7.50 -8.15
C GLU A 140 -7.48 -9.02 -8.05
N ALA A 141 -6.36 -9.64 -8.43
CA ALA A 141 -6.21 -11.08 -8.37
C ALA A 141 -4.79 -11.47 -7.93
N ALA A 142 -4.68 -12.56 -7.21
CA ALA A 142 -3.40 -13.16 -6.90
C ALA A 142 -3.46 -14.68 -6.94
N LEU A 143 -2.33 -15.28 -7.33
CA LEU A 143 -2.08 -16.72 -7.30
C LEU A 143 -0.74 -16.98 -6.63
N SER A 144 -0.70 -17.92 -5.70
CA SER A 144 0.47 -18.24 -4.90
C SER A 144 0.60 -19.74 -4.71
N GLY A 145 1.83 -20.23 -4.68
CA GLY A 145 2.10 -21.65 -4.42
C GLY A 145 3.54 -22.04 -4.71
N PRO A 146 3.88 -23.33 -4.52
CA PRO A 146 5.20 -23.85 -4.81
C PRO A 146 5.41 -24.03 -6.31
N ILE A 147 6.50 -23.48 -6.85
CA ILE A 147 7.03 -23.86 -8.17
C ILE A 147 7.80 -25.16 -8.03
N VAL A 148 8.61 -25.26 -6.97
CA VAL A 148 9.31 -26.48 -6.60
C VAL A 148 9.01 -26.70 -5.12
N LYS A 149 8.37 -27.83 -4.81
CA LYS A 149 7.99 -28.19 -3.45
C LYS A 149 9.18 -28.05 -2.50
N ASP A 150 8.96 -27.44 -1.35
CA ASP A 150 9.92 -27.22 -0.26
C ASP A 150 11.20 -26.43 -0.66
N LYS A 151 11.26 -25.85 -1.86
CA LYS A 151 12.44 -25.11 -2.36
C LYS A 151 12.14 -23.74 -2.93
N ILE A 152 11.13 -23.64 -3.79
CA ILE A 152 10.84 -22.40 -4.51
C ILE A 152 9.35 -22.13 -4.46
N LEU A 153 8.99 -21.05 -3.83
CA LEU A 153 7.62 -20.55 -3.78
C LEU A 153 7.50 -19.29 -4.63
N ALA A 154 6.36 -19.12 -5.27
CA ALA A 154 6.08 -17.90 -6.02
C ALA A 154 4.67 -17.37 -5.72
N ARG A 155 4.53 -16.06 -5.90
CA ARG A 155 3.27 -15.34 -5.87
C ARG A 155 3.23 -14.33 -7.00
N PHE A 156 2.13 -14.34 -7.72
CA PHE A 156 1.82 -13.37 -8.77
C PHE A 156 0.56 -12.62 -8.35
N ALA A 157 0.61 -11.32 -8.43
CA ALA A 157 -0.53 -10.46 -8.13
C ALA A 157 -0.69 -9.42 -9.24
N LEU A 158 -1.92 -9.10 -9.58
CA LEU A 158 -2.26 -8.08 -10.55
C LEU A 158 -3.41 -7.23 -10.01
N ARG A 159 -3.44 -5.97 -10.41
CA ARG A 159 -4.55 -5.06 -10.20
C ARG A 159 -4.75 -4.21 -11.45
N THR A 160 -6.01 -4.06 -11.85
CA THR A 160 -6.42 -3.04 -12.79
C THR A 160 -7.54 -2.22 -12.14
N ALA A 161 -7.45 -0.90 -12.25
CA ALA A 161 -8.44 0.01 -11.72
C ALA A 161 -8.67 1.13 -12.72
N ARG A 162 -9.90 1.34 -13.13
CA ARG A 162 -10.29 2.40 -14.06
C ARG A 162 -11.54 3.10 -13.58
N HIS A 163 -11.67 4.36 -13.86
CA HIS A 163 -12.93 5.11 -13.79
C HIS A 163 -12.88 6.32 -14.73
N ASP A 164 -14.04 6.74 -15.18
CA ASP A 164 -14.21 7.99 -15.94
C ASP A 164 -14.03 9.20 -15.00
N GLY A 165 -13.73 10.35 -15.56
CA GLY A 165 -13.61 11.58 -14.79
C GLY A 165 -14.94 12.02 -14.19
N TRP A 166 -14.92 12.55 -12.97
CA TRP A 166 -16.09 13.11 -12.31
C TRP A 166 -16.17 14.64 -12.38
N ALA A 167 -15.15 15.29 -12.88
CA ALA A 167 -15.10 16.73 -13.08
C ALA A 167 -14.84 17.06 -14.55
N THR A 168 -15.47 18.12 -15.06
CA THR A 168 -15.29 18.57 -16.43
C THR A 168 -14.47 19.85 -16.46
N ASN A 169 -13.44 19.90 -17.26
CA ASN A 169 -12.67 21.10 -17.50
C ASN A 169 -13.49 22.11 -18.33
N ILE A 170 -13.86 23.20 -17.71
CA ILE A 170 -14.75 24.21 -18.32
C ILE A 170 -14.16 24.83 -19.60
N ALA A 171 -12.83 24.90 -19.69
CA ALA A 171 -12.15 25.50 -20.84
C ALA A 171 -12.06 24.57 -22.05
N THR A 172 -11.93 23.26 -21.80
CA THR A 172 -11.71 22.26 -22.86
C THR A 172 -12.90 21.35 -23.11
N GLY A 173 -13.86 21.29 -22.17
CA GLY A 173 -15.00 20.38 -22.21
C GLY A 173 -14.64 18.91 -21.94
N ASN A 174 -13.38 18.61 -21.62
CA ASN A 174 -12.92 17.25 -21.35
C ASN A 174 -13.11 16.89 -19.88
N ASP A 175 -13.42 15.63 -19.62
CA ASP A 175 -13.45 15.10 -18.25
C ASP A 175 -12.03 15.08 -17.66
N THR A 176 -11.97 15.37 -16.37
CA THR A 176 -10.75 15.35 -15.55
C THR A 176 -10.91 14.35 -14.42
N ASP A 177 -9.79 13.98 -13.81
CA ASP A 177 -9.71 12.97 -12.74
C ASP A 177 -10.09 11.54 -13.20
N ALA A 178 -10.02 11.25 -14.49
CA ALA A 178 -10.10 9.87 -14.98
C ALA A 178 -8.86 9.09 -14.54
N GLN A 179 -9.05 7.81 -14.23
CA GLN A 179 -7.95 6.89 -13.86
C GLN A 179 -7.95 5.67 -14.77
N ASP A 180 -6.77 5.25 -15.17
CA ASP A 180 -6.49 3.93 -15.74
C ASP A 180 -5.15 3.45 -15.17
N LEU A 181 -5.22 2.54 -14.20
CA LEU A 181 -4.08 2.02 -13.48
C LEU A 181 -3.97 0.52 -13.68
N GLN A 182 -2.79 0.07 -14.08
CA GLN A 182 -2.45 -1.35 -14.14
C GLN A 182 -1.20 -1.60 -13.31
N SER A 183 -1.25 -2.58 -12.42
CA SER A 183 -0.17 -2.93 -11.52
C SER A 183 0.05 -4.43 -11.54
N PHE A 184 1.31 -4.84 -11.51
CA PHE A 184 1.71 -6.23 -11.45
C PHE A 184 2.84 -6.41 -10.43
N ARG A 185 2.80 -7.51 -9.68
CA ARG A 185 3.86 -7.90 -8.75
C ARG A 185 4.13 -9.39 -8.87
N SER A 186 5.41 -9.73 -9.00
CA SER A 186 5.91 -11.09 -8.91
C SER A 186 6.86 -11.19 -7.73
N THR A 187 6.66 -12.17 -6.88
CA THR A 187 7.51 -12.44 -5.72
C THR A 187 7.94 -13.89 -5.75
N VAL A 188 9.23 -14.13 -5.64
CA VAL A 188 9.79 -15.47 -5.56
C VAL A 188 10.55 -15.60 -4.24
N ARG A 189 10.32 -16.69 -3.53
CA ARG A 189 11.02 -17.02 -2.29
C ARG A 189 11.75 -18.34 -2.45
N PHE A 190 13.05 -18.30 -2.22
CA PHE A 190 13.89 -19.48 -2.14
C PHE A 190 13.96 -19.94 -0.69
N LEU A 191 13.71 -21.21 -0.45
CA LEU A 191 13.88 -21.86 0.85
C LEU A 191 15.22 -22.62 0.78
N PRO A 192 16.25 -22.19 1.53
CA PRO A 192 17.50 -22.95 1.60
C PRO A 192 17.20 -24.32 2.22
N SER A 193 17.86 -25.37 1.73
CA SER A 193 17.83 -26.67 2.39
C SER A 193 18.55 -26.59 3.73
N ASP A 194 18.13 -27.40 4.71
CA ASP A 194 18.73 -27.45 6.04
C ASP A 194 20.18 -27.97 6.05
N ASP A 195 20.79 -28.21 4.89
CA ASP A 195 22.14 -28.78 4.72
C ASP A 195 23.24 -27.73 4.59
N TRP A 196 23.09 -26.52 5.20
CA TRP A 196 24.13 -25.48 5.27
C TRP A 196 24.42 -25.07 6.69
#